data_124433437c83631c12872f09eeeca0b6
#
_entry.id   124433437c83631c12872f09eeeca0b6
#
_cell.length_a   1.000
_cell.length_b   1.000
_cell.length_c   1.000
_cell.angle_alpha   90.00
_cell.angle_beta   90.00
_cell.angle_gamma   90.00
#
_symmetry.space_group_name_H-M   'P 1'
#
loop_
_entity.id
_entity.type
_entity.pdbx_description
1 polymer ?
#
loop_
_entity_poly.entity_id
_entity_poly.type
_entity_poly.pdbx_seq_one_letter_code
_entity_poly.pdbx_strand_id
1 'polypeptide(L)'
;MRYSSIEKQSGVVDNREGLPIYYDLYTPVTTPDTVFPVILFVHGFKGFKDWGAFPDAMEDLARAGFAVLSFNLSKNGVGESMDEFDQPELFEEQTLTGDLNDIGDVIEAIKSKDINHDKFVLNTDKIGIIGHSRGGHTAVVAAAEYSDIRVLVTWSAVADYNARWSEEMKSDWNKKGYTEIKNARTGEVLKLGKTAFDDAQKNSDRLMAIKRIKELHIPVMIIAGKNDEAVHHSDSEKLYRTCPANDKEIRLIENAGHTFEVSHPFELDDYPKEFVEVLDFTEGWFLEHLT
;
A
#
# COMPACT_ATOMS: atom_id res chain seq x y z
N MET A 1 15.39 10.47 17.35
CA MET A 1 14.57 10.98 18.49
C MET A 1 13.12 10.68 18.14
N ARG A 2 12.35 10.03 19.01
CA ARG A 2 10.92 9.74 18.74
C ARG A 2 10.04 10.83 19.35
N TYR A 3 9.02 11.25 18.63
CA TYR A 3 8.04 12.22 19.12
C TYR A 3 7.04 11.54 20.08
N SER A 4 6.66 12.24 21.16
CA SER A 4 5.77 11.69 22.20
C SER A 4 4.28 11.81 21.83
N SER A 5 3.93 12.73 20.96
CA SER A 5 2.53 12.99 20.58
C SER A 5 2.38 13.07 19.07
N ILE A 6 1.33 12.47 18.56
CA ILE A 6 0.96 12.45 17.15
C ILE A 6 -0.42 13.10 17.01
N GLU A 7 -0.60 13.88 15.96
CA GLU A 7 -1.89 14.39 15.51
C GLU A 7 -2.34 13.59 14.30
N LYS A 8 -3.57 13.08 14.31
CA LYS A 8 -4.21 12.41 13.18
C LYS A 8 -5.26 13.32 12.60
N GLN A 9 -5.17 13.60 11.31
CA GLN A 9 -6.15 14.39 10.56
C GLN A 9 -6.75 13.49 9.48
N SER A 10 -8.07 13.25 9.54
CA SER A 10 -8.80 12.53 8.50
C SER A 10 -9.37 13.49 7.47
N GLY A 11 -9.40 13.08 6.20
CA GLY A 11 -9.94 13.87 5.12
C GLY A 11 -10.33 13.03 3.92
N VAL A 12 -10.80 13.74 2.89
CA VAL A 12 -11.17 13.16 1.59
C VAL A 12 -10.69 14.08 0.48
N VAL A 13 -10.19 13.51 -0.61
CA VAL A 13 -9.92 14.20 -1.87
C VAL A 13 -10.53 13.41 -3.01
N ASP A 14 -10.96 14.10 -4.07
CA ASP A 14 -11.45 13.43 -5.25
C ASP A 14 -10.28 13.06 -6.18
N ASN A 15 -10.31 11.85 -6.72
CA ASN A 15 -9.38 11.46 -7.77
C ASN A 15 -9.80 12.06 -9.12
N ARG A 16 -8.98 11.85 -10.17
CA ARG A 16 -9.25 12.33 -11.54
C ARG A 16 -10.56 11.84 -12.16
N GLU A 17 -11.18 10.79 -11.60
CA GLU A 17 -12.49 10.27 -12.02
C GLU A 17 -13.64 10.87 -11.19
N GLY A 18 -13.34 11.72 -10.21
CA GLY A 18 -14.31 12.31 -9.28
C GLY A 18 -14.77 11.32 -8.20
N LEU A 19 -14.00 10.27 -7.94
CA LEU A 19 -14.26 9.32 -6.85
C LEU A 19 -13.50 9.73 -5.59
N PRO A 20 -14.11 9.58 -4.39
CA PRO A 20 -13.47 9.95 -3.15
C PRO A 20 -12.31 9.01 -2.79
N ILE A 21 -11.19 9.59 -2.37
CA ILE A 21 -10.07 8.94 -1.70
C ILE A 21 -10.09 9.39 -0.24
N TYR A 22 -10.52 8.53 0.65
CA TYR A 22 -10.50 8.78 2.10
C TYR A 22 -9.09 8.55 2.64
N TYR A 23 -8.57 9.49 3.42
CA TYR A 23 -7.22 9.41 3.96
C TYR A 23 -7.14 9.79 5.44
N ASP A 24 -6.08 9.30 6.09
CA ASP A 24 -5.60 9.76 7.38
C ASP A 24 -4.16 10.22 7.26
N LEU A 25 -3.90 11.43 7.73
CA LEU A 25 -2.57 12.01 7.82
C LEU A 25 -2.13 12.02 9.28
N TYR A 26 -1.05 11.31 9.59
CA TYR A 26 -0.43 11.24 10.91
C TYR A 26 0.83 12.13 10.91
N THR A 27 0.91 13.07 11.84
CA THR A 27 2.06 13.98 11.95
C THR A 27 2.55 14.11 13.38
N PRO A 28 3.86 14.22 13.61
CA PRO A 28 4.39 14.52 14.92
C PRO A 28 3.92 15.90 15.40
N VAL A 29 3.54 16.01 16.68
CA VAL A 29 3.24 17.30 17.29
C VAL A 29 4.55 17.96 17.75
N THR A 30 4.90 19.08 17.14
CA THR A 30 6.13 19.82 17.44
C THR A 30 5.93 21.31 17.15
N THR A 31 7.04 22.06 16.97
CA THR A 31 6.99 23.49 16.62
C THR A 31 6.37 23.69 15.23
N PRO A 32 5.51 24.73 15.07
CA PRO A 32 4.98 25.08 13.77
C PRO A 32 6.05 25.25 12.69
N ASP A 33 5.66 25.09 11.43
CA ASP A 33 6.52 25.18 10.24
C ASP A 33 7.62 24.10 10.16
N THR A 34 7.61 23.07 11.04
CA THR A 34 8.48 21.90 10.88
C THR A 34 8.15 21.19 9.58
N VAL A 35 9.21 20.83 8.83
CA VAL A 35 9.11 20.15 7.54
C VAL A 35 9.31 18.65 7.74
N PHE A 36 8.34 17.84 7.36
CA PHE A 36 8.42 16.38 7.48
C PHE A 36 8.52 15.69 6.12
N PRO A 37 9.43 14.70 5.95
CA PRO A 37 9.35 13.75 4.84
C PRO A 37 8.01 13.02 4.88
N VAL A 38 7.48 12.67 3.70
CA VAL A 38 6.17 12.03 3.57
C VAL A 38 6.33 10.54 3.31
N ILE A 39 5.53 9.71 3.98
CA ILE A 39 5.39 8.29 3.67
C ILE A 39 3.95 8.03 3.25
N LEU A 40 3.77 7.42 2.08
CA LEU A 40 2.48 6.93 1.59
C LEU A 40 2.32 5.46 1.95
N PHE A 41 1.15 5.06 2.46
CA PHE A 41 0.82 3.66 2.72
C PHE A 41 -0.31 3.18 1.81
N VAL A 42 -0.06 2.08 1.07
CA VAL A 42 -1.00 1.47 0.12
C VAL A 42 -1.39 0.07 0.59
N HIS A 43 -2.66 -0.11 0.90
CA HIS A 43 -3.22 -1.38 1.36
C HIS A 43 -3.34 -2.44 0.25
N GLY A 44 -3.56 -3.70 0.63
CA GLY A 44 -3.71 -4.84 -0.28
C GLY A 44 -5.13 -5.04 -0.82
N PHE A 45 -5.29 -6.11 -1.61
CA PHE A 45 -6.59 -6.56 -2.12
C PHE A 45 -7.53 -6.95 -0.98
N LYS A 46 -8.76 -6.50 -1.01
CA LYS A 46 -9.75 -6.60 0.09
C LYS A 46 -9.26 -5.94 1.40
N GLY A 47 -8.28 -5.06 1.30
CA GLY A 47 -7.80 -4.25 2.39
C GLY A 47 -8.37 -2.84 2.35
N PHE A 48 -8.08 -2.10 3.40
CA PHE A 48 -8.40 -0.67 3.55
C PHE A 48 -7.39 -0.05 4.51
N LYS A 49 -7.35 1.27 4.58
CA LYS A 49 -6.36 2.01 5.39
C LYS A 49 -6.37 1.67 6.89
N ASP A 50 -7.56 1.32 7.42
CA ASP A 50 -7.77 1.02 8.85
C ASP A 50 -7.75 -0.49 9.15
N TRP A 51 -7.20 -1.32 8.25
CA TRP A 51 -7.16 -2.76 8.45
C TRP A 51 -6.13 -3.18 9.51
N GLY A 52 -6.58 -3.95 10.50
CA GLY A 52 -5.71 -4.53 11.54
C GLY A 52 -4.94 -3.47 12.32
N ALA A 53 -3.64 -3.66 12.47
CA ALA A 53 -2.74 -2.75 13.16
C ALA A 53 -2.13 -1.67 12.24
N PHE A 54 -2.63 -1.48 11.01
CA PHE A 54 -2.06 -0.47 10.11
C PHE A 54 -2.16 0.95 10.65
N PRO A 55 -3.29 1.39 11.26
CA PRO A 55 -3.36 2.71 11.88
C PRO A 55 -2.27 2.94 12.94
N ASP A 56 -2.08 1.98 13.84
CA ASP A 56 -1.06 2.06 14.90
C ASP A 56 0.36 2.08 14.32
N ALA A 57 0.60 1.26 13.28
CA ALA A 57 1.87 1.24 12.56
C ALA A 57 2.19 2.59 11.88
N MET A 58 1.19 3.24 11.29
CA MET A 58 1.36 4.58 10.69
C MET A 58 1.63 5.64 11.76
N GLU A 59 0.99 5.54 12.92
CA GLU A 59 1.28 6.40 14.07
C GLU A 59 2.73 6.20 14.57
N ASP A 60 3.21 4.96 14.63
CA ASP A 60 4.58 4.66 15.05
C ASP A 60 5.64 5.22 14.09
N LEU A 61 5.40 5.12 12.79
CA LEU A 61 6.26 5.77 11.78
C LEU A 61 6.22 7.29 11.89
N ALA A 62 5.06 7.86 12.21
CA ALA A 62 4.97 9.30 12.50
C ALA A 62 5.77 9.67 13.74
N ARG A 63 5.78 8.85 14.81
CA ARG A 63 6.64 9.05 16.01
C ARG A 63 8.12 9.07 15.66
N ALA A 64 8.54 8.39 14.59
CA ALA A 64 9.92 8.40 14.11
C ALA A 64 10.29 9.70 13.36
N GLY A 65 9.33 10.56 13.03
CA GLY A 65 9.58 11.88 12.43
C GLY A 65 9.12 12.03 10.99
N PHE A 66 8.15 11.25 10.57
CA PHE A 66 7.56 11.32 9.23
C PHE A 66 6.13 11.88 9.28
N ALA A 67 5.70 12.52 8.21
CA ALA A 67 4.28 12.69 7.93
C ALA A 67 3.81 11.45 7.17
N VAL A 68 2.89 10.68 7.75
CA VAL A 68 2.45 9.40 7.17
C VAL A 68 1.03 9.52 6.68
N LEU A 69 0.81 9.27 5.40
CA LEU A 69 -0.50 9.31 4.75
C LEU A 69 -0.95 7.90 4.39
N SER A 70 -1.97 7.41 5.10
CA SER A 70 -2.68 6.17 4.79
C SER A 70 -3.99 6.50 4.09
N PHE A 71 -4.34 5.82 3.00
CA PHE A 71 -5.54 6.12 2.23
C PHE A 71 -6.19 4.87 1.64
N ASN A 72 -7.51 4.95 1.41
CA ASN A 72 -8.24 3.96 0.66
C ASN A 72 -8.09 4.20 -0.84
N LEU A 73 -7.79 3.16 -1.60
CA LEU A 73 -7.91 3.19 -3.05
C LEU A 73 -9.39 3.40 -3.42
N SER A 74 -9.69 4.28 -4.36
CA SER A 74 -11.04 4.75 -4.64
C SER A 74 -12.05 3.65 -5.00
N LYS A 75 -11.56 2.53 -5.54
CA LYS A 75 -12.38 1.37 -5.92
C LYS A 75 -12.11 0.14 -5.06
N ASN A 76 -11.64 0.31 -3.81
CA ASN A 76 -11.48 -0.83 -2.91
C ASN A 76 -12.78 -1.41 -2.37
N GLY A 77 -13.90 -0.71 -2.56
CA GLY A 77 -15.22 -1.10 -2.13
C GLY A 77 -15.60 -0.67 -0.71
N VAL A 78 -14.69 0.02 -0.01
CA VAL A 78 -14.92 0.57 1.34
C VAL A 78 -15.14 2.07 1.22
N GLY A 79 -16.33 2.52 1.55
CA GLY A 79 -16.74 3.92 1.50
C GLY A 79 -16.73 4.59 2.87
N GLU A 80 -17.82 5.27 3.20
CA GLU A 80 -17.96 6.04 4.44
C GLU A 80 -17.96 5.17 5.72
N SER A 81 -18.21 3.88 5.61
CA SER A 81 -18.14 2.93 6.74
C SER A 81 -16.72 2.78 7.28
N MET A 82 -15.70 3.01 6.43
CA MET A 82 -14.25 2.87 6.69
C MET A 82 -13.74 1.44 6.93
N ASP A 83 -14.60 0.44 7.16
CA ASP A 83 -14.22 -0.95 7.48
C ASP A 83 -15.15 -2.03 6.87
N GLU A 84 -16.29 -1.62 6.27
CA GLU A 84 -17.22 -2.50 5.57
C GLU A 84 -17.17 -2.27 4.05
N PHE A 85 -17.46 -3.31 3.27
CA PHE A 85 -17.56 -3.20 1.81
C PHE A 85 -18.95 -2.65 1.42
N ASP A 86 -19.23 -1.40 1.80
CA ASP A 86 -20.50 -0.70 1.55
C ASP A 86 -20.66 -0.18 0.11
N GLN A 87 -19.61 -0.31 -0.72
CA GLN A 87 -19.58 0.06 -2.14
C GLN A 87 -19.13 -1.11 -3.04
N PRO A 88 -19.83 -2.26 -3.03
CA PRO A 88 -19.42 -3.46 -3.75
C PRO A 88 -19.38 -3.27 -5.28
N GLU A 89 -20.14 -2.33 -5.83
CA GLU A 89 -20.08 -1.96 -7.26
C GLU A 89 -18.74 -1.31 -7.64
N LEU A 90 -18.16 -0.50 -6.78
CA LEU A 90 -16.82 0.06 -7.02
C LEU A 90 -15.76 -1.03 -6.90
N PHE A 91 -15.92 -1.98 -5.95
CA PHE A 91 -15.04 -3.13 -5.87
C PHE A 91 -15.06 -3.97 -7.16
N GLU A 92 -16.22 -4.13 -7.81
CA GLU A 92 -16.33 -4.84 -9.09
C GLU A 92 -15.51 -4.16 -10.21
N GLU A 93 -15.42 -2.82 -10.18
CA GLU A 93 -14.76 -2.00 -11.21
C GLU A 93 -13.26 -1.77 -10.97
N GLN A 94 -12.69 -2.29 -9.89
CA GLN A 94 -11.29 -2.02 -9.56
C GLN A 94 -10.32 -2.55 -10.63
N THR A 95 -9.25 -1.81 -10.88
CA THR A 95 -8.18 -2.15 -11.82
C THR A 95 -6.81 -1.75 -11.26
N LEU A 96 -5.73 -2.35 -11.76
CA LEU A 96 -4.36 -1.93 -11.39
C LEU A 96 -4.04 -0.52 -11.93
N THR A 97 -4.60 -0.15 -13.08
CA THR A 97 -4.47 1.23 -13.60
C THR A 97 -5.17 2.23 -12.67
N GLY A 98 -6.36 1.89 -12.15
CA GLY A 98 -7.07 2.72 -11.17
C GLY A 98 -6.25 2.92 -9.90
N ASP A 99 -5.75 1.83 -9.32
CA ASP A 99 -4.92 1.87 -8.11
C ASP A 99 -3.67 2.75 -8.32
N LEU A 100 -2.99 2.61 -9.48
CA LEU A 100 -1.82 3.43 -9.81
C LEU A 100 -2.17 4.91 -9.96
N ASN A 101 -3.30 5.21 -10.60
CA ASN A 101 -3.77 6.57 -10.78
C ASN A 101 -4.12 7.23 -9.44
N ASP A 102 -4.78 6.51 -8.53
CA ASP A 102 -5.10 7.01 -7.19
C ASP A 102 -3.83 7.42 -6.41
N ILE A 103 -2.75 6.63 -6.50
CA ILE A 103 -1.46 7.01 -5.91
C ILE A 103 -0.94 8.31 -6.52
N GLY A 104 -1.02 8.46 -7.85
CA GLY A 104 -0.61 9.69 -8.52
C GLY A 104 -1.45 10.89 -8.11
N ASP A 105 -2.77 10.71 -7.98
CA ASP A 105 -3.69 11.76 -7.56
C ASP A 105 -3.43 12.21 -6.11
N VAL A 106 -3.11 11.26 -5.21
CA VAL A 106 -2.68 11.57 -3.83
C VAL A 106 -1.37 12.37 -3.82
N ILE A 107 -0.37 11.99 -4.63
CA ILE A 107 0.88 12.76 -4.76
C ILE A 107 0.60 14.19 -5.24
N GLU A 108 -0.22 14.35 -6.27
CA GLU A 108 -0.59 15.67 -6.77
C GLU A 108 -1.40 16.47 -5.74
N ALA A 109 -2.30 15.84 -4.98
CA ALA A 109 -3.07 16.50 -3.92
C ALA A 109 -2.16 17.03 -2.78
N ILE A 110 -1.06 16.32 -2.45
CA ILE A 110 -0.06 16.82 -1.50
C ILE A 110 0.70 18.02 -2.11
N LYS A 111 1.09 17.96 -3.38
CA LYS A 111 1.84 19.02 -4.07
C LYS A 111 1.00 20.28 -4.28
N SER A 112 -0.28 20.12 -4.60
CA SER A 112 -1.25 21.24 -4.74
C SER A 112 -1.71 21.80 -3.39
N LYS A 113 -1.44 21.10 -2.28
CA LYS A 113 -1.88 21.39 -0.91
C LYS A 113 -3.38 21.18 -0.68
N ASP A 114 -4.04 20.37 -1.49
CA ASP A 114 -5.38 19.87 -1.21
C ASP A 114 -5.34 18.89 -0.03
N ILE A 115 -4.23 18.13 0.09
CA ILE A 115 -3.82 17.43 1.31
C ILE A 115 -2.69 18.26 1.95
N ASN A 116 -2.93 18.82 3.11
CA ASN A 116 -1.96 19.64 3.85
C ASN A 116 -2.19 19.51 5.36
N HIS A 117 -1.32 20.15 6.12
CA HIS A 117 -1.45 20.31 7.57
C HIS A 117 -1.33 21.80 7.94
N ASP A 118 -2.23 22.30 8.82
CA ASP A 118 -2.28 23.73 9.16
C ASP A 118 -1.01 24.25 9.86
N LYS A 119 -0.28 23.36 10.55
CA LYS A 119 0.88 23.73 11.38
C LYS A 119 2.22 23.29 10.79
N PHE A 120 2.24 22.27 9.94
CA PHE A 120 3.45 21.60 9.47
C PHE A 120 3.54 21.57 7.96
N VAL A 121 4.74 21.39 7.44
CA VAL A 121 4.98 21.35 5.99
C VAL A 121 5.29 19.91 5.55
N LEU A 122 4.52 19.42 4.59
CA LEU A 122 4.77 18.15 3.91
C LEU A 122 5.87 18.35 2.86
N ASN A 123 6.99 17.62 3.01
CA ASN A 123 8.12 17.75 2.08
C ASN A 123 7.88 16.91 0.82
N THR A 124 7.44 17.55 -0.24
CA THR A 124 7.15 16.88 -1.53
C THR A 124 8.40 16.44 -2.31
N ASP A 125 9.60 16.84 -1.91
CA ASP A 125 10.86 16.36 -2.48
C ASP A 125 11.34 15.06 -1.84
N LYS A 126 10.75 14.67 -0.71
CA LYS A 126 11.06 13.49 0.10
C LYS A 126 9.81 12.65 0.34
N ILE A 127 9.35 11.94 -0.69
CA ILE A 127 8.23 11.02 -0.61
C ILE A 127 8.74 9.59 -0.63
N GLY A 128 8.41 8.81 0.41
CA GLY A 128 8.55 7.36 0.45
C GLY A 128 7.20 6.67 0.27
N ILE A 129 7.23 5.39 -0.11
CA ILE A 129 6.02 4.61 -0.26
C ILE A 129 6.17 3.23 0.40
N ILE A 130 5.13 2.81 1.12
CA ILE A 130 4.97 1.46 1.64
C ILE A 130 3.77 0.83 0.95
N GLY A 131 3.88 -0.43 0.52
CA GLY A 131 2.73 -1.16 0.02
C GLY A 131 2.67 -2.58 0.55
N HIS A 132 1.46 -3.02 0.97
CA HIS A 132 1.21 -4.38 1.41
C HIS A 132 0.54 -5.20 0.31
N SER A 133 1.03 -6.42 0.03
CA SER A 133 0.39 -7.39 -0.87
C SER A 133 0.18 -6.83 -2.29
N ARG A 134 -1.07 -6.69 -2.77
CA ARG A 134 -1.42 -5.97 -4.02
C ARG A 134 -0.95 -4.51 -3.96
N GLY A 135 -1.09 -3.84 -2.81
CA GLY A 135 -0.56 -2.49 -2.62
C GLY A 135 0.96 -2.45 -2.76
N GLY A 136 1.68 -3.50 -2.33
CA GLY A 136 3.12 -3.66 -2.55
C GLY A 136 3.48 -3.80 -4.02
N HIS A 137 2.69 -4.57 -4.77
CA HIS A 137 2.79 -4.63 -6.23
C HIS A 137 2.61 -3.23 -6.85
N THR A 138 1.54 -2.53 -6.48
CA THR A 138 1.23 -1.21 -7.03
C THR A 138 2.27 -0.17 -6.59
N ALA A 139 2.81 -0.26 -5.37
CA ALA A 139 3.88 0.62 -4.89
C ALA A 139 5.18 0.49 -5.71
N VAL A 140 5.56 -0.74 -6.12
CA VAL A 140 6.69 -0.96 -7.06
C VAL A 140 6.42 -0.26 -8.39
N VAL A 141 5.20 -0.41 -8.95
CA VAL A 141 4.82 0.22 -10.22
C VAL A 141 4.80 1.74 -10.08
N ALA A 142 4.23 2.26 -8.98
CA ALA A 142 4.17 3.69 -8.69
C ALA A 142 5.57 4.31 -8.55
N ALA A 143 6.50 3.62 -7.87
CA ALA A 143 7.88 4.08 -7.72
C ALA A 143 8.62 4.17 -9.07
N ALA A 144 8.26 3.35 -10.06
CA ALA A 144 8.80 3.42 -11.41
C ALA A 144 8.08 4.43 -12.30
N GLU A 145 6.83 4.79 -12.00
CA GLU A 145 6.01 5.73 -12.78
C GLU A 145 6.18 7.18 -12.30
N TYR A 146 6.21 7.38 -10.96
CA TYR A 146 6.22 8.70 -10.32
C TYR A 146 7.60 9.00 -9.73
N SER A 147 8.34 9.88 -10.38
CA SER A 147 9.69 10.29 -9.97
C SER A 147 9.75 11.05 -8.64
N ASP A 148 8.60 11.45 -8.11
CA ASP A 148 8.46 12.04 -6.77
C ASP A 148 8.79 11.03 -5.66
N ILE A 149 8.58 9.72 -5.91
CA ILE A 149 8.88 8.66 -4.93
C ILE A 149 10.39 8.41 -4.89
N ARG A 150 10.97 8.54 -3.70
CA ARG A 150 12.41 8.46 -3.45
C ARG A 150 12.86 7.19 -2.73
N VAL A 151 11.97 6.54 -1.99
CA VAL A 151 12.27 5.33 -1.22
C VAL A 151 11.06 4.39 -1.29
N LEU A 152 11.30 3.11 -1.50
CA LEU A 152 10.27 2.07 -1.57
C LEU A 152 10.46 1.03 -0.47
N VAL A 153 9.38 0.69 0.22
CA VAL A 153 9.29 -0.48 1.10
C VAL A 153 8.10 -1.33 0.65
N THR A 154 8.27 -2.63 0.56
CA THR A 154 7.17 -3.55 0.26
C THR A 154 6.98 -4.58 1.37
N TRP A 155 5.73 -4.85 1.72
CA TRP A 155 5.31 -5.87 2.67
C TRP A 155 4.55 -6.98 1.93
N SER A 156 5.08 -8.20 1.87
CA SER A 156 4.47 -9.37 1.22
C SER A 156 3.96 -9.10 -0.20
N ALA A 157 4.74 -8.36 -1.02
CA ALA A 157 4.32 -7.87 -2.33
C ALA A 157 4.18 -8.98 -3.39
N VAL A 158 3.14 -8.88 -4.22
CA VAL A 158 2.96 -9.73 -5.41
C VAL A 158 3.94 -9.29 -6.51
N ALA A 159 4.74 -10.19 -7.05
CA ALA A 159 5.67 -9.87 -8.14
C ALA A 159 4.98 -9.77 -9.50
N ASP A 160 4.11 -10.73 -9.81
CA ASP A 160 3.37 -10.79 -11.08
C ASP A 160 1.88 -11.03 -10.80
N TYR A 161 1.08 -9.98 -10.97
CA TYR A 161 -0.34 -10.06 -10.71
C TYR A 161 -1.07 -10.91 -11.76
N ASN A 162 -0.55 -11.03 -12.99
CA ASN A 162 -1.11 -11.89 -14.01
C ASN A 162 -1.02 -13.39 -13.68
N ALA A 163 -0.06 -13.78 -12.83
CA ALA A 163 0.04 -15.15 -12.34
C ALA A 163 -1.04 -15.52 -11.29
N ARG A 164 -1.82 -14.53 -10.81
CA ARG A 164 -2.87 -14.74 -9.81
C ARG A 164 -4.21 -15.16 -10.39
N TRP A 165 -4.40 -15.06 -11.71
CA TRP A 165 -5.65 -15.37 -12.39
C TRP A 165 -5.82 -16.87 -12.60
N SER A 166 -6.68 -17.52 -11.81
CA SER A 166 -6.99 -18.95 -11.98
C SER A 166 -7.80 -19.22 -13.25
N GLU A 167 -7.77 -20.45 -13.74
CA GLU A 167 -8.60 -20.84 -14.91
C GLU A 167 -10.10 -20.73 -14.60
N GLU A 168 -10.51 -20.92 -13.34
CA GLU A 168 -11.88 -20.74 -12.89
C GLU A 168 -12.29 -19.26 -13.02
N MET A 169 -11.49 -18.33 -12.51
CA MET A 169 -11.73 -16.89 -12.66
C MET A 169 -11.85 -16.49 -14.13
N LYS A 170 -10.94 -16.95 -14.99
CA LYS A 170 -10.98 -16.69 -16.44
C LYS A 170 -12.24 -17.24 -17.09
N SER A 171 -12.68 -18.43 -16.68
CA SER A 171 -13.92 -19.03 -17.15
C SER A 171 -15.15 -18.23 -16.72
N ASP A 172 -15.18 -17.76 -15.48
CA ASP A 172 -16.27 -16.95 -14.95
C ASP A 172 -16.36 -15.60 -15.67
N TRP A 173 -15.25 -14.90 -15.84
CA TRP A 173 -15.19 -13.64 -16.61
C TRP A 173 -15.70 -13.79 -18.05
N ASN A 174 -15.37 -14.90 -18.71
CA ASN A 174 -15.85 -15.14 -20.07
C ASN A 174 -17.34 -15.47 -20.13
N LYS A 175 -17.90 -16.06 -19.08
CA LYS A 175 -19.33 -16.48 -19.03
C LYS A 175 -20.25 -15.43 -18.43
N LYS A 176 -19.79 -14.75 -17.36
CA LYS A 176 -20.61 -13.89 -16.50
C LYS A 176 -20.20 -12.42 -16.55
N GLY A 177 -18.95 -12.11 -17.03
CA GLY A 177 -18.35 -10.79 -16.96
C GLY A 177 -17.72 -10.45 -15.60
N TYR A 178 -17.88 -11.29 -14.59
CA TYR A 178 -17.28 -11.16 -13.26
C TYR A 178 -16.93 -12.54 -12.68
N THR A 179 -16.03 -12.55 -11.69
CA THR A 179 -15.80 -13.69 -10.80
C THR A 179 -16.17 -13.32 -9.36
N GLU A 180 -16.50 -14.32 -8.56
CA GLU A 180 -16.86 -14.13 -7.15
C GLU A 180 -15.64 -14.29 -6.25
N ILE A 181 -15.42 -13.32 -5.36
CA ILE A 181 -14.34 -13.31 -4.40
C ILE A 181 -14.95 -13.38 -3.00
N LYS A 182 -14.71 -14.48 -2.30
CA LYS A 182 -15.15 -14.63 -0.92
C LYS A 182 -14.22 -13.86 0.01
N ASN A 183 -14.80 -13.00 0.84
CA ASN A 183 -14.11 -12.41 1.98
C ASN A 183 -14.10 -13.44 3.13
N ALA A 184 -12.92 -14.00 3.44
CA ALA A 184 -12.81 -15.04 4.45
C ALA A 184 -13.15 -14.54 5.87
N ARG A 185 -13.01 -13.23 6.13
CA ARG A 185 -13.29 -12.60 7.42
C ARG A 185 -14.79 -12.44 7.68
N THR A 186 -15.51 -11.87 6.71
CA THR A 186 -16.95 -11.55 6.87
C THR A 186 -17.87 -12.62 6.30
N GLY A 187 -17.35 -13.51 5.45
CA GLY A 187 -18.15 -14.46 4.67
C GLY A 187 -18.86 -13.83 3.45
N GLU A 188 -18.73 -12.54 3.28
CA GLU A 188 -19.32 -11.78 2.17
C GLU A 188 -18.72 -12.21 0.82
N VAL A 189 -19.55 -12.15 -0.22
CA VAL A 189 -19.14 -12.47 -1.59
C VAL A 189 -19.15 -11.19 -2.41
N LEU A 190 -17.96 -10.75 -2.82
CA LEU A 190 -17.75 -9.58 -3.66
C LEU A 190 -17.56 -10.02 -5.12
N LYS A 191 -17.97 -9.20 -6.06
CA LYS A 191 -17.71 -9.43 -7.48
C LYS A 191 -16.45 -8.71 -7.91
N LEU A 192 -15.61 -9.39 -8.69
CA LEU A 192 -14.47 -8.77 -9.39
C LEU A 192 -14.75 -8.84 -10.89
N GLY A 193 -14.90 -7.68 -11.51
CA GLY A 193 -15.23 -7.55 -12.92
C GLY A 193 -14.09 -8.02 -13.85
N LYS A 194 -14.46 -8.39 -15.06
CA LYS A 194 -13.51 -8.75 -16.12
C LYS A 194 -12.54 -7.61 -16.45
N THR A 195 -12.93 -6.37 -16.18
CA THR A 195 -12.12 -5.17 -16.36
C THR A 195 -10.78 -5.25 -15.64
N ALA A 196 -10.74 -5.86 -14.44
CA ALA A 196 -9.50 -6.09 -13.69
C ALA A 196 -8.50 -6.98 -14.46
N PHE A 197 -9.01 -8.05 -15.07
CA PHE A 197 -8.20 -8.96 -15.91
C PHE A 197 -7.76 -8.29 -17.21
N ASP A 198 -8.69 -7.68 -17.93
CA ASP A 198 -8.42 -7.05 -19.23
C ASP A 198 -7.40 -5.91 -19.10
N ASP A 199 -7.52 -5.08 -18.04
CA ASP A 199 -6.56 -4.03 -17.72
C ASP A 199 -5.15 -4.60 -17.47
N ALA A 200 -5.04 -5.58 -16.58
CA ALA A 200 -3.78 -6.21 -16.23
C ALA A 200 -3.09 -6.90 -17.43
N GLN A 201 -3.88 -7.52 -18.33
CA GLN A 201 -3.35 -8.15 -19.54
C GLN A 201 -2.90 -7.10 -20.57
N LYS A 202 -3.78 -6.13 -20.87
CA LYS A 202 -3.52 -5.09 -21.89
C LYS A 202 -2.34 -4.21 -21.52
N ASN A 203 -2.22 -3.87 -20.26
CA ASN A 203 -1.21 -2.93 -19.75
C ASN A 203 -0.07 -3.66 -18.99
N SER A 204 0.14 -4.96 -19.28
CA SER A 204 1.09 -5.82 -18.54
C SER A 204 2.51 -5.25 -18.48
N ASP A 205 3.00 -4.57 -19.51
CA ASP A 205 4.34 -4.00 -19.50
C ASP A 205 4.47 -2.82 -18.54
N ARG A 206 3.41 -2.03 -18.40
CA ARG A 206 3.35 -0.88 -17.48
C ARG A 206 3.02 -1.30 -16.05
N LEU A 207 2.16 -2.31 -15.86
CA LEU A 207 1.54 -2.59 -14.57
C LEU A 207 2.16 -3.75 -13.79
N MET A 208 3.00 -4.60 -14.37
CA MET A 208 3.57 -5.73 -13.62
C MET A 208 4.80 -5.33 -12.83
N ALA A 209 4.76 -5.48 -11.50
CA ALA A 209 5.85 -5.13 -10.59
C ALA A 209 7.18 -5.78 -10.97
N ILE A 210 7.17 -7.06 -11.38
CA ILE A 210 8.39 -7.77 -11.83
C ILE A 210 9.03 -7.17 -13.09
N LYS A 211 8.26 -6.45 -13.90
CA LYS A 211 8.75 -5.74 -15.07
C LYS A 211 9.27 -4.36 -14.68
N ARG A 212 8.50 -3.63 -13.87
CA ARG A 212 8.77 -2.25 -13.49
C ARG A 212 9.93 -2.10 -12.49
N ILE A 213 10.12 -3.09 -11.61
CA ILE A 213 11.22 -3.05 -10.63
C ILE A 213 12.61 -2.97 -11.28
N LYS A 214 12.73 -3.36 -12.57
CA LYS A 214 13.96 -3.26 -13.37
C LYS A 214 14.39 -1.81 -13.65
N GLU A 215 13.48 -0.86 -13.45
CA GLU A 215 13.70 0.56 -13.70
C GLU A 215 14.07 1.33 -12.42
N LEU A 216 13.98 0.67 -11.26
CA LEU A 216 14.22 1.31 -9.98
C LEU A 216 15.71 1.41 -9.64
N HIS A 217 16.15 2.64 -9.38
CA HIS A 217 17.48 2.95 -8.88
C HIS A 217 17.45 3.66 -7.52
N ILE A 218 16.25 3.88 -6.98
CA ILE A 218 16.04 4.40 -5.61
C ILE A 218 16.28 3.30 -4.58
N PRO A 219 16.48 3.63 -3.29
CA PRO A 219 16.54 2.64 -2.21
C PRO A 219 15.28 1.79 -2.11
N VAL A 220 15.44 0.45 -2.04
CA VAL A 220 14.34 -0.53 -2.03
C VAL A 220 14.51 -1.53 -0.88
N MET A 221 13.53 -1.58 0.03
CA MET A 221 13.40 -2.63 1.04
C MET A 221 12.24 -3.57 0.67
N ILE A 222 12.50 -4.87 0.68
CA ILE A 222 11.50 -5.89 0.38
C ILE A 222 11.37 -6.80 1.60
N ILE A 223 10.17 -6.85 2.20
CA ILE A 223 9.89 -7.64 3.41
C ILE A 223 8.80 -8.66 3.12
N ALA A 224 8.97 -9.91 3.53
CA ALA A 224 7.96 -10.95 3.39
C ALA A 224 8.03 -11.96 4.54
N GLY A 225 6.88 -12.55 4.88
CA GLY A 225 6.80 -13.67 5.80
C GLY A 225 7.22 -14.98 5.13
N LYS A 226 8.00 -15.83 5.81
CA LYS A 226 8.40 -17.14 5.28
C LYS A 226 7.25 -18.15 5.20
N ASN A 227 6.25 -17.99 6.05
CA ASN A 227 5.06 -18.85 6.09
C ASN A 227 3.87 -18.24 5.35
N ASP A 228 4.09 -17.25 4.48
CA ASP A 228 3.05 -16.60 3.70
C ASP A 228 2.48 -17.59 2.64
N GLU A 229 1.23 -18.03 2.87
CA GLU A 229 0.49 -18.91 1.96
C GLU A 229 -0.29 -18.13 0.89
N ALA A 230 -0.54 -16.83 1.12
CA ALA A 230 -1.28 -15.99 0.19
C ALA A 230 -0.37 -15.45 -0.93
N VAL A 231 0.81 -14.96 -0.57
CA VAL A 231 1.86 -14.54 -1.51
C VAL A 231 3.19 -15.17 -1.07
N HIS A 232 3.55 -16.26 -1.70
CA HIS A 232 4.76 -16.98 -1.33
C HIS A 232 6.00 -16.08 -1.41
N HIS A 233 6.87 -16.13 -0.40
CA HIS A 233 8.07 -15.29 -0.28
C HIS A 233 8.99 -15.32 -1.51
N SER A 234 8.87 -16.33 -2.37
CA SER A 234 9.60 -16.40 -3.65
C SER A 234 9.27 -15.22 -4.58
N ASP A 235 8.11 -14.56 -4.43
CA ASP A 235 7.77 -13.36 -5.19
C ASP A 235 8.66 -12.20 -4.75
N SER A 236 8.85 -12.01 -3.44
CA SER A 236 9.79 -11.05 -2.87
C SER A 236 11.23 -11.33 -3.29
N GLU A 237 11.65 -12.60 -3.31
CA GLU A 237 12.99 -12.98 -3.80
C GLU A 237 13.16 -12.67 -5.29
N LYS A 238 12.12 -12.88 -6.13
CA LYS A 238 12.16 -12.52 -7.57
C LYS A 238 12.28 -11.01 -7.74
N LEU A 239 11.50 -10.21 -7.00
CA LEU A 239 11.60 -8.75 -7.02
C LEU A 239 13.02 -8.30 -6.63
N TYR A 240 13.56 -8.80 -5.52
CA TYR A 240 14.92 -8.48 -5.04
C TYR A 240 16.00 -8.79 -6.08
N ARG A 241 15.97 -10.00 -6.66
CA ARG A 241 16.97 -10.42 -7.67
C ARG A 241 16.88 -9.58 -8.95
N THR A 242 15.68 -9.11 -9.28
CA THR A 242 15.40 -8.36 -10.52
C THR A 242 15.69 -6.87 -10.37
N CYS A 243 15.61 -6.33 -9.15
CA CYS A 243 15.85 -4.91 -8.85
C CYS A 243 17.32 -4.55 -9.10
N PRO A 244 17.63 -3.51 -9.92
CA PRO A 244 19.01 -3.06 -10.17
C PRO A 244 19.53 -2.06 -9.15
N ALA A 245 18.70 -1.58 -8.20
CA ALA A 245 19.09 -0.58 -7.22
C ALA A 245 20.37 -0.99 -6.47
N ASN A 246 21.28 -0.03 -6.22
CA ASN A 246 22.49 -0.26 -5.43
C ASN A 246 22.14 -0.47 -3.95
N ASP A 247 21.24 0.38 -3.44
CA ASP A 247 20.74 0.29 -2.08
C ASP A 247 19.45 -0.51 -2.08
N LYS A 248 19.57 -1.82 -1.85
CA LYS A 248 18.42 -2.71 -1.75
C LYS A 248 18.64 -3.78 -0.70
N GLU A 249 17.59 -4.09 0.03
CA GLU A 249 17.59 -5.18 0.99
C GLU A 249 16.36 -6.08 0.84
N ILE A 250 16.50 -7.33 1.28
CA ILE A 250 15.39 -8.27 1.47
C ILE A 250 15.42 -8.77 2.91
N ARG A 251 14.25 -8.79 3.55
CA ARG A 251 14.04 -9.35 4.89
C ARG A 251 12.94 -10.41 4.81
N LEU A 252 13.30 -11.63 5.14
CA LEU A 252 12.35 -12.74 5.25
C LEU A 252 12.11 -13.05 6.73
N ILE A 253 10.92 -12.70 7.21
CA ILE A 253 10.54 -12.82 8.62
C ILE A 253 10.17 -14.28 8.90
N GLU A 254 10.89 -14.88 9.86
CA GLU A 254 10.65 -16.25 10.28
C GLU A 254 9.28 -16.37 10.95
N ASN A 255 8.60 -17.48 10.69
CA ASN A 255 7.27 -17.81 11.23
C ASN A 255 6.13 -16.86 10.85
N ALA A 256 6.38 -15.81 10.08
CA ALA A 256 5.37 -14.85 9.68
C ALA A 256 4.56 -15.32 8.47
N GLY A 257 3.24 -15.14 8.55
CA GLY A 257 2.29 -15.28 7.44
C GLY A 257 2.16 -13.99 6.62
N HIS A 258 1.05 -13.88 5.86
CA HIS A 258 0.82 -12.78 4.91
C HIS A 258 0.73 -11.40 5.53
N THR A 259 0.19 -11.31 6.73
CA THR A 259 -0.02 -10.07 7.49
C THR A 259 0.89 -9.98 8.72
N PHE A 260 1.96 -10.80 8.75
CA PHE A 260 2.91 -10.82 9.84
C PHE A 260 2.25 -11.03 11.21
N GLU A 261 1.30 -11.98 11.26
CA GLU A 261 0.51 -12.40 12.43
C GLU A 261 -0.50 -11.33 12.93
N VAL A 262 -0.65 -10.20 12.22
CA VAL A 262 -1.72 -9.23 12.50
C VAL A 262 -3.05 -9.74 11.95
N SER A 263 -4.12 -9.62 12.74
CA SER A 263 -5.50 -9.90 12.35
C SER A 263 -6.34 -8.63 12.27
N HIS A 264 -7.52 -8.73 11.67
CA HIS A 264 -8.51 -7.66 11.74
C HIS A 264 -9.85 -8.22 12.25
N PRO A 265 -10.48 -7.60 13.28
CA PRO A 265 -9.97 -6.43 14.01
C PRO A 265 -8.68 -6.74 14.80
N PHE A 266 -7.88 -5.71 15.07
CA PHE A 266 -6.71 -5.82 15.93
C PHE A 266 -7.10 -5.49 17.37
N GLU A 267 -7.05 -6.50 18.24
CA GLU A 267 -7.54 -6.40 19.64
C GLU A 267 -6.44 -6.70 20.66
N LEU A 268 -5.18 -6.77 20.23
CA LEU A 268 -4.05 -7.02 21.11
C LEU A 268 -3.50 -5.69 21.65
N ASP A 269 -3.00 -5.73 22.89
CA ASP A 269 -2.33 -4.57 23.51
C ASP A 269 -0.95 -4.30 22.88
N ASP A 270 -0.28 -5.35 22.39
CA ASP A 270 1.05 -5.27 21.77
C ASP A 270 1.02 -5.94 20.39
N TYR A 271 1.90 -5.48 19.51
CA TYR A 271 2.08 -6.12 18.21
C TYR A 271 2.65 -7.54 18.31
N PRO A 272 2.29 -8.45 17.40
CA PRO A 272 3.05 -9.68 17.20
C PRO A 272 4.53 -9.36 16.94
N LYS A 273 5.42 -10.19 17.47
CA LYS A 273 6.88 -9.97 17.31
C LYS A 273 7.33 -9.90 15.85
N GLU A 274 6.66 -10.66 14.98
CA GLU A 274 6.90 -10.68 13.54
C GLU A 274 6.58 -9.32 12.91
N PHE A 275 5.50 -8.66 13.36
CA PHE A 275 5.13 -7.33 12.89
C PHE A 275 6.04 -6.25 13.46
N VAL A 276 6.52 -6.40 14.70
CA VAL A 276 7.56 -5.51 15.27
C VAL A 276 8.80 -5.52 14.39
N GLU A 277 9.29 -6.71 13.99
CA GLU A 277 10.45 -6.81 13.10
C GLU A 277 10.24 -6.08 11.76
N VAL A 278 9.03 -6.19 11.18
CA VAL A 278 8.66 -5.47 9.94
C VAL A 278 8.72 -3.96 10.13
N LEU A 279 8.18 -3.47 11.24
CA LEU A 279 8.19 -2.04 11.57
C LEU A 279 9.61 -1.52 11.81
N ASP A 280 10.42 -2.26 12.57
CA ASP A 280 11.81 -1.87 12.85
C ASP A 280 12.64 -1.76 11.57
N PHE A 281 12.52 -2.72 10.66
CA PHE A 281 13.19 -2.66 9.35
C PHE A 281 12.66 -1.50 8.50
N THR A 282 11.36 -1.29 8.49
CA THR A 282 10.72 -0.22 7.71
C THR A 282 11.13 1.16 8.21
N GLU A 283 11.05 1.39 9.54
CA GLU A 283 11.46 2.64 10.18
C GLU A 283 12.95 2.92 9.92
N GLY A 284 13.80 1.92 10.17
CA GLY A 284 15.24 2.04 9.94
C GLY A 284 15.59 2.43 8.50
N TRP A 285 14.91 1.81 7.53
CA TRP A 285 15.12 2.10 6.11
C TRP A 285 14.76 3.52 5.73
N PHE A 286 13.61 4.01 6.19
CA PHE A 286 13.22 5.39 5.92
C PHE A 286 14.08 6.41 6.66
N LEU A 287 14.51 6.13 7.88
CA LEU A 287 15.45 6.99 8.61
C LEU A 287 16.79 7.10 7.89
N GLU A 288 17.26 6.03 7.25
CA GLU A 288 18.53 6.04 6.51
C GLU A 288 18.44 6.76 5.16
N HIS A 289 17.33 6.59 4.43
CA HIS A 289 17.26 6.97 3.02
C HIS A 289 16.30 8.13 2.71
N LEU A 290 15.42 8.53 3.63
CA LEU A 290 14.44 9.58 3.38
C LEU A 290 14.63 10.85 4.23
N THR A 291 15.41 10.80 5.33
CA THR A 291 15.65 11.95 6.22
C THR A 291 16.72 12.94 5.74
#